data_b9aa60902158b05ada742a39d35b8123
#
_entry.id   b9aa60902158b05ada742a39d35b8123
#
_cell.length_a   1.000
_cell.length_b   1.000
_cell.length_c   1.000
_cell.angle_alpha   90.00
_cell.angle_beta   90.00
_cell.angle_gamma   90.00
#
_symmetry.space_group_name_H-M   'P 1'
#
loop_
_entity.id
_entity.type
_entity.pdbx_description
1 polymer ?
#
loop_
_entity_poly.entity_id
_entity_poly.type
_entity_poly.pdbx_seq_one_letter_code
_entity_poly.pdbx_strand_id
1 'polypeptide(L)'
;KHKAVGVEVEHKNNVQLIMGDDIVVSTGAISSPLLLQRSGIGDLFHLKSVGINPICDLPGVGKNLRDHSSVPLIWKTYGTGSSNIHYHPVGLRYTSPNSKQPDDMIIYITHRRDRPELVVEPAVSFSQSTGIVRIVSPHVDEQPKIELNLFSHQEDLQRIKDSIMFCRELFQSKNLKSFIGDLTEPSLPVFDSDERLNKWIFNNAIDGHHVCGTCKMGGDSMSVVDQKGFVYGIDNLRIVDASIMPDIPQANIQATVLMMAEKLAHSM
;
A
#
# COMPACT_ATOMS: atom_id res chain seq x y z
N LYS A 1 -29.73 -12.25 -9.62
CA LYS A 1 -28.30 -12.33 -9.40
C LYS A 1 -27.60 -12.36 -10.75
N HIS A 2 -26.53 -11.62 -10.87
CA HIS A 2 -25.66 -11.67 -12.05
C HIS A 2 -24.69 -12.84 -11.93
N LYS A 3 -24.22 -13.35 -13.06
CA LYS A 3 -23.29 -14.49 -13.12
C LYS A 3 -22.14 -14.14 -14.05
N ALA A 4 -20.91 -14.31 -13.60
CA ALA A 4 -19.74 -14.26 -14.47
C ALA A 4 -19.69 -15.54 -15.33
N VAL A 5 -19.49 -15.39 -16.64
CA VAL A 5 -19.47 -16.49 -17.59
C VAL A 5 -18.15 -16.60 -18.36
N GLY A 6 -17.27 -15.60 -18.23
CA GLY A 6 -15.99 -15.55 -18.92
C GLY A 6 -15.30 -14.22 -18.76
N VAL A 7 -14.20 -14.06 -19.48
CA VAL A 7 -13.37 -12.85 -19.53
C VAL A 7 -13.24 -12.42 -20.99
N GLU A 8 -13.53 -11.15 -21.26
CA GLU A 8 -13.21 -10.54 -22.55
C GLU A 8 -11.72 -10.23 -22.62
N VAL A 9 -11.07 -10.68 -23.70
CA VAL A 9 -9.64 -10.50 -23.94
C VAL A 9 -9.46 -9.86 -25.30
N GLU A 10 -8.74 -8.76 -25.36
CA GLU A 10 -8.31 -8.14 -26.59
C GLU A 10 -6.88 -8.59 -26.94
N HIS A 11 -6.71 -9.13 -28.15
CA HIS A 11 -5.40 -9.47 -28.71
C HIS A 11 -5.35 -9.05 -30.17
N LYS A 12 -4.38 -8.19 -30.53
CA LYS A 12 -4.19 -7.68 -31.91
C LYS A 12 -5.47 -7.10 -32.51
N ASN A 13 -6.17 -6.26 -31.75
CA ASN A 13 -7.47 -5.63 -32.10
C ASN A 13 -8.63 -6.62 -32.31
N ASN A 14 -8.48 -7.87 -31.89
CA ASN A 14 -9.57 -8.83 -31.88
C ASN A 14 -10.02 -9.06 -30.45
N VAL A 15 -11.29 -8.79 -30.17
CA VAL A 15 -11.91 -9.08 -28.88
C VAL A 15 -12.51 -10.47 -28.93
N GLN A 16 -12.19 -11.30 -27.95
CA GLN A 16 -12.77 -12.65 -27.78
C GLN A 16 -13.20 -12.86 -26.35
N LEU A 17 -14.30 -13.60 -26.17
CA LEU A 17 -14.77 -14.04 -24.85
C LEU A 17 -14.19 -15.42 -24.57
N ILE A 18 -13.41 -15.54 -23.48
CA ILE A 18 -12.95 -16.81 -22.95
C ILE A 18 -13.91 -17.24 -21.86
N MET A 19 -14.66 -18.31 -22.13
CA MET A 19 -15.67 -18.85 -21.21
C MET A 19 -15.05 -19.67 -20.09
N GLY A 20 -15.67 -19.65 -18.90
CA GLY A 20 -15.29 -20.45 -17.76
C GLY A 20 -16.45 -20.65 -16.78
N ASP A 21 -16.44 -21.77 -16.08
CA ASP A 21 -17.45 -22.10 -15.06
C ASP A 21 -17.14 -21.41 -13.71
N ASP A 22 -15.86 -21.17 -13.44
CA ASP A 22 -15.35 -20.42 -12.28
C ASP A 22 -14.34 -19.37 -12.79
N ILE A 23 -14.58 -18.11 -12.49
CA ILE A 23 -13.72 -17.01 -12.89
C ILE A 23 -12.95 -16.51 -11.66
N VAL A 24 -11.63 -16.64 -11.71
CA VAL A 24 -10.73 -16.19 -10.64
C VAL A 24 -9.91 -15.00 -11.11
N VAL A 25 -10.09 -13.86 -10.46
CA VAL A 25 -9.31 -12.65 -10.71
C VAL A 25 -8.16 -12.59 -9.73
N SER A 26 -6.92 -12.51 -10.26
CA SER A 26 -5.69 -12.43 -9.47
C SER A 26 -4.73 -11.41 -10.08
N THR A 27 -5.25 -10.22 -10.41
CA THR A 27 -4.49 -9.16 -11.10
C THR A 27 -3.87 -8.13 -10.16
N GLY A 28 -3.99 -8.34 -8.86
CA GLY A 28 -3.37 -7.55 -7.79
C GLY A 28 -4.19 -6.34 -7.36
N ALA A 29 -3.73 -5.69 -6.30
CA ALA A 29 -4.48 -4.64 -5.60
C ALA A 29 -4.81 -3.40 -6.46
N ILE A 30 -4.11 -3.20 -7.56
CA ILE A 30 -4.41 -2.11 -8.50
C ILE A 30 -5.36 -2.58 -9.60
N SER A 31 -5.05 -3.69 -10.26
CA SER A 31 -5.78 -4.08 -11.47
C SER A 31 -7.08 -4.83 -11.19
N SER A 32 -7.20 -5.57 -10.09
CA SER A 32 -8.44 -6.28 -9.74
C SER A 32 -9.64 -5.35 -9.53
N PRO A 33 -9.56 -4.26 -8.74
CA PRO A 33 -10.67 -3.32 -8.64
C PRO A 33 -10.96 -2.59 -9.96
N LEU A 34 -9.94 -2.31 -10.79
CA LEU A 34 -10.14 -1.67 -12.10
C LEU A 34 -10.89 -2.58 -13.07
N LEU A 35 -10.58 -3.88 -13.06
CA LEU A 35 -11.30 -4.88 -13.85
C LEU A 35 -12.78 -4.97 -13.43
N LEU A 36 -13.05 -5.01 -12.12
CA LEU A 36 -14.42 -4.99 -11.60
C LEU A 36 -15.16 -3.73 -12.03
N GLN A 37 -14.55 -2.55 -11.88
CA GLN A 37 -15.17 -1.27 -12.24
C GLN A 37 -15.50 -1.23 -13.74
N ARG A 38 -14.58 -1.64 -14.63
CA ARG A 38 -14.86 -1.72 -16.08
C ARG A 38 -15.94 -2.73 -16.41
N SER A 39 -16.11 -3.77 -15.60
CA SER A 39 -17.18 -4.76 -15.72
C SER A 39 -18.52 -4.29 -15.12
N GLY A 40 -18.62 -3.03 -14.68
CA GLY A 40 -19.84 -2.47 -14.11
C GLY A 40 -20.08 -2.85 -12.64
N ILE A 41 -19.05 -3.33 -11.93
CA ILE A 41 -19.12 -3.72 -10.52
C ILE A 41 -18.38 -2.68 -9.67
N GLY A 42 -19.08 -1.93 -8.84
CA GLY A 42 -18.50 -0.85 -8.04
C GLY A 42 -19.52 0.19 -7.60
N ASP A 43 -19.03 1.37 -7.23
CA ASP A 43 -19.86 2.51 -6.84
C ASP A 43 -20.69 3.02 -8.04
N LEU A 44 -22.00 2.91 -7.95
CA LEU A 44 -22.94 3.24 -9.05
C LEU A 44 -22.79 4.67 -9.58
N PHE A 45 -22.58 5.63 -8.69
CA PHE A 45 -22.46 7.03 -9.08
C PHE A 45 -21.15 7.28 -9.81
N HIS A 46 -20.07 6.72 -9.30
CA HIS A 46 -18.77 6.81 -9.95
C HIS A 46 -18.77 6.15 -11.33
N LEU A 47 -19.26 4.92 -11.44
CA LEU A 47 -19.31 4.19 -12.70
C LEU A 47 -20.11 4.95 -13.78
N LYS A 48 -21.28 5.47 -13.42
CA LYS A 48 -22.09 6.31 -14.34
C LYS A 48 -21.35 7.58 -14.77
N SER A 49 -20.64 8.22 -13.84
CA SER A 49 -19.91 9.46 -14.13
C SER A 49 -18.77 9.29 -15.13
N VAL A 50 -18.23 8.08 -15.25
CA VAL A 50 -17.15 7.72 -16.20
C VAL A 50 -17.67 6.93 -17.42
N GLY A 51 -18.99 6.85 -17.62
CA GLY A 51 -19.57 6.23 -18.82
C GLY A 51 -19.72 4.71 -18.76
N ILE A 52 -19.57 4.09 -17.60
CA ILE A 52 -19.81 2.65 -17.39
C ILE A 52 -21.26 2.43 -16.99
N ASN A 53 -21.91 1.42 -17.59
CA ASN A 53 -23.24 0.97 -17.17
C ASN A 53 -23.11 0.06 -15.93
N PRO A 54 -23.60 0.47 -14.74
CA PRO A 54 -23.46 -0.34 -13.54
C PRO A 54 -24.30 -1.62 -13.60
N ILE A 55 -23.71 -2.73 -13.15
CA ILE A 55 -24.34 -4.04 -13.04
C ILE A 55 -24.59 -4.39 -11.57
N CYS A 56 -23.63 -4.09 -10.70
CA CYS A 56 -23.69 -4.43 -9.28
C CYS A 56 -23.14 -3.29 -8.43
N ASP A 57 -23.93 -2.87 -7.43
CA ASP A 57 -23.52 -1.86 -6.47
C ASP A 57 -22.61 -2.47 -5.39
N LEU A 58 -21.32 -2.24 -5.51
CA LEU A 58 -20.31 -2.59 -4.51
C LEU A 58 -19.39 -1.40 -4.25
N PRO A 59 -19.79 -0.46 -3.39
CA PRO A 59 -19.11 0.81 -3.20
C PRO A 59 -17.70 0.67 -2.64
N GLY A 60 -17.34 -0.50 -2.09
CA GLY A 60 -16.00 -0.81 -1.59
C GLY A 60 -14.97 -1.08 -2.67
N VAL A 61 -15.38 -1.38 -3.91
CA VAL A 61 -14.44 -1.65 -5.01
C VAL A 61 -13.54 -0.45 -5.28
N GLY A 62 -12.22 -0.66 -5.16
CA GLY A 62 -11.20 0.36 -5.32
C GLY A 62 -11.00 1.28 -4.11
N LYS A 63 -11.75 1.08 -3.01
CA LYS A 63 -11.54 1.79 -1.74
C LYS A 63 -10.67 0.94 -0.79
N ASN A 64 -10.29 1.53 0.36
CA ASN A 64 -9.42 0.88 1.34
C ASN A 64 -8.05 0.47 0.78
N LEU A 65 -7.51 1.23 -0.19
CA LEU A 65 -6.13 1.04 -0.61
C LEU A 65 -5.20 1.28 0.58
N ARG A 66 -4.43 0.27 0.95
CA ARG A 66 -3.46 0.30 2.05
C ARG A 66 -2.05 0.17 1.51
N ASP A 67 -1.11 0.83 2.15
CA ASP A 67 0.32 0.62 1.98
C ASP A 67 1.07 0.97 3.27
N HIS A 68 2.30 0.49 3.40
CA HIS A 68 3.23 0.98 4.42
C HIS A 68 3.77 2.35 4.00
N SER A 69 3.74 3.30 4.93
CA SER A 69 4.14 4.68 4.66
C SER A 69 5.46 4.98 5.34
N SER A 70 6.41 5.57 4.64
CA SER A 70 7.71 5.96 5.21
C SER A 70 8.17 7.33 4.71
N VAL A 71 9.24 7.83 5.31
CA VAL A 71 9.97 9.02 4.86
C VAL A 71 11.47 8.77 4.95
N PRO A 72 12.29 9.20 3.98
CA PRO A 72 13.73 9.03 4.02
C PRO A 72 14.40 10.17 4.80
N LEU A 73 15.14 9.85 5.82
CA LEU A 73 16.05 10.75 6.51
C LEU A 73 17.48 10.46 6.05
N ILE A 74 18.29 11.49 5.78
CA ILE A 74 19.65 11.30 5.25
C ILE A 74 20.68 11.94 6.17
N TRP A 75 21.66 11.15 6.60
CA TRP A 75 22.83 11.60 7.34
C TRP A 75 24.10 11.44 6.52
N LYS A 76 25.04 12.36 6.70
CA LYS A 76 26.43 12.14 6.26
C LYS A 76 27.08 11.02 7.08
N THR A 77 28.02 10.30 6.47
CA THR A 77 28.87 9.34 7.18
C THR A 77 30.33 9.67 6.98
N TYR A 78 31.21 9.26 7.91
CA TYR A 78 32.67 9.49 7.82
C TYR A 78 33.40 8.38 7.06
N GLY A 79 32.72 7.62 6.21
CA GLY A 79 33.29 6.59 5.37
C GLY A 79 32.31 6.14 4.31
N THR A 80 32.82 5.52 3.26
CA THR A 80 32.00 4.88 2.23
C THR A 80 31.58 3.49 2.69
N GLY A 81 30.36 3.09 2.38
CA GLY A 81 29.87 1.74 2.68
C GLY A 81 30.64 0.68 1.89
N SER A 82 30.70 -0.53 2.45
CA SER A 82 31.23 -1.68 1.74
C SER A 82 30.27 -2.07 0.59
N SER A 83 30.81 -2.39 -0.59
CA SER A 83 30.05 -2.87 -1.74
C SER A 83 29.30 -4.19 -1.49
N ASN A 84 29.67 -4.91 -0.43
CA ASN A 84 29.13 -6.24 -0.10
C ASN A 84 28.01 -6.22 0.95
N ILE A 85 27.57 -5.03 1.40
CA ILE A 85 26.48 -4.92 2.38
C ILE A 85 25.14 -5.06 1.65
N HIS A 86 24.21 -5.84 2.24
CA HIS A 86 22.83 -5.91 1.79
C HIS A 86 22.16 -4.53 1.79
N TYR A 87 21.12 -4.34 0.97
CA TYR A 87 20.43 -3.06 0.82
C TYR A 87 19.89 -2.54 2.17
N HIS A 88 19.26 -3.41 2.96
CA HIS A 88 18.84 -3.11 4.34
C HIS A 88 19.51 -4.10 5.31
N PRO A 89 20.75 -3.83 5.76
CA PRO A 89 21.47 -4.77 6.63
C PRO A 89 20.91 -4.84 8.04
N VAL A 90 20.23 -3.79 8.49
CA VAL A 90 19.66 -3.66 9.85
C VAL A 90 18.28 -3.02 9.76
N GLY A 91 17.37 -3.50 10.58
CA GLY A 91 16.07 -2.90 10.84
C GLY A 91 15.77 -2.88 12.33
N LEU A 92 15.15 -1.82 12.81
CA LEU A 92 14.64 -1.71 14.17
C LEU A 92 13.11 -1.73 14.13
N ARG A 93 12.51 -2.75 14.74
CA ARG A 93 11.05 -2.83 14.94
C ARG A 93 10.70 -2.46 16.37
N TYR A 94 9.66 -1.66 16.55
CA TYR A 94 9.22 -1.21 17.88
C TYR A 94 7.76 -0.76 17.86
N THR A 95 7.21 -0.59 19.06
CA THR A 95 5.86 -0.03 19.26
C THR A 95 5.97 1.48 19.46
N SER A 96 5.22 2.26 18.69
CA SER A 96 5.18 3.72 18.84
C SER A 96 4.59 4.14 20.19
N PRO A 97 4.96 5.30 20.75
CA PRO A 97 4.39 5.80 21.99
C PRO A 97 2.85 5.84 21.89
N ASN A 98 2.20 5.39 22.98
CA ASN A 98 0.74 5.35 23.11
C ASN A 98 -0.01 4.47 22.09
N SER A 99 0.67 3.69 21.26
CA SER A 99 0.02 2.74 20.37
C SER A 99 -0.54 1.54 21.14
N LYS A 100 -1.74 1.11 20.78
CA LYS A 100 -2.33 -0.15 21.23
C LYS A 100 -1.91 -1.35 20.39
N GLN A 101 -1.29 -1.08 19.23
CA GLN A 101 -0.84 -2.08 18.28
C GLN A 101 0.66 -2.34 18.49
N PRO A 102 1.06 -3.52 18.97
CA PRO A 102 2.47 -3.85 19.13
C PRO A 102 3.19 -3.83 17.78
N ASP A 103 4.48 -3.46 17.78
CA ASP A 103 5.36 -3.52 16.61
C ASP A 103 4.85 -2.79 15.36
N ASP A 104 4.13 -1.69 15.57
CA ASP A 104 3.50 -0.90 14.52
C ASP A 104 4.45 0.00 13.73
N MET A 105 5.73 0.07 14.15
CA MET A 105 6.77 0.86 13.51
C MET A 105 7.99 0.01 13.14
N ILE A 106 8.62 0.37 12.04
CA ILE A 106 9.93 -0.17 11.64
C ILE A 106 10.83 0.96 11.13
N ILE A 107 12.12 0.88 11.42
CA ILE A 107 13.14 1.77 10.86
C ILE A 107 14.09 0.91 10.04
N TYR A 108 14.16 1.17 8.75
CA TYR A 108 15.17 0.58 7.87
C TYR A 108 16.38 1.48 7.80
N ILE A 109 17.57 0.88 7.75
CA ILE A 109 18.84 1.60 7.69
C ILE A 109 19.62 1.07 6.48
N THR A 110 19.97 1.99 5.58
CA THR A 110 20.71 1.68 4.35
C THR A 110 21.89 2.62 4.20
N HIS A 111 23.10 2.07 4.01
CA HIS A 111 24.26 2.87 3.62
C HIS A 111 24.32 2.97 2.09
N ARG A 112 24.41 4.18 1.54
CA ARG A 112 24.56 4.36 0.10
C ARG A 112 25.97 3.91 -0.34
N ARG A 113 26.00 3.17 -1.46
CA ARG A 113 27.27 2.61 -1.98
C ARG A 113 28.12 3.63 -2.72
N ASP A 114 27.50 4.62 -3.33
CA ASP A 114 28.09 5.61 -4.23
C ASP A 114 28.50 6.91 -3.53
N ARG A 115 28.07 7.11 -2.29
CA ARG A 115 28.34 8.33 -1.51
C ARG A 115 28.32 8.05 -0.01
N PRO A 116 29.04 8.89 0.79
CA PRO A 116 29.10 8.72 2.23
C PRO A 116 27.81 9.20 2.91
N GLU A 117 26.70 8.50 2.65
CA GLU A 117 25.38 8.81 3.18
C GLU A 117 24.73 7.56 3.77
N LEU A 118 24.04 7.77 4.88
CA LEU A 118 23.15 6.81 5.51
C LEU A 118 21.72 7.26 5.29
N VAL A 119 20.91 6.40 4.69
CA VAL A 119 19.46 6.60 4.56
C VAL A 119 18.79 5.82 5.68
N VAL A 120 17.99 6.51 6.47
CA VAL A 120 17.19 5.95 7.57
C VAL A 120 15.74 6.18 7.24
N GLU A 121 14.98 5.11 7.12
CA GLU A 121 13.59 5.13 6.70
C GLU A 121 12.69 4.66 7.83
N PRO A 122 12.24 5.56 8.72
CA PRO A 122 11.15 5.22 9.61
C PRO A 122 9.87 5.00 8.80
N ALA A 123 9.16 3.92 9.12
CA ALA A 123 7.95 3.50 8.42
C ALA A 123 6.86 3.07 9.40
N VAL A 124 5.62 3.40 9.06
CA VAL A 124 4.42 2.91 9.75
C VAL A 124 4.08 1.54 9.16
N SER A 125 4.28 0.47 9.96
CA SER A 125 4.01 -0.91 9.54
C SER A 125 2.54 -1.29 9.64
N PHE A 126 1.73 -0.57 10.43
CA PHE A 126 0.29 -0.75 10.55
C PHE A 126 -0.41 0.57 10.30
N SER A 127 -0.59 0.91 9.02
CA SER A 127 -1.16 2.18 8.59
C SER A 127 -2.67 2.23 8.76
N GLN A 128 -3.18 3.32 9.31
CA GLN A 128 -4.62 3.64 9.38
C GLN A 128 -5.08 4.44 8.16
N SER A 129 -4.15 5.11 7.49
CA SER A 129 -4.41 5.86 6.28
C SER A 129 -4.91 4.96 5.15
N THR A 130 -5.90 5.44 4.40
CA THR A 130 -6.49 4.69 3.29
C THR A 130 -6.56 5.52 2.04
N GLY A 131 -6.25 4.88 0.94
CA GLY A 131 -6.33 5.44 -0.40
C GLY A 131 -7.47 4.87 -1.24
N ILE A 132 -7.41 5.19 -2.53
CA ILE A 132 -8.38 4.74 -3.53
C ILE A 132 -7.70 4.40 -4.85
N VAL A 133 -8.31 3.44 -5.57
CA VAL A 133 -8.00 3.11 -6.96
C VAL A 133 -9.30 3.18 -7.77
N ARG A 134 -9.34 4.01 -8.80
CA ARG A 134 -10.53 4.12 -9.65
C ARG A 134 -10.19 4.40 -11.11
N ILE A 135 -11.03 3.88 -12.02
CA ILE A 135 -10.99 4.25 -13.43
C ILE A 135 -11.40 5.71 -13.60
N VAL A 136 -10.93 6.35 -14.66
CA VAL A 136 -11.30 7.72 -15.05
C VAL A 136 -12.11 7.73 -16.33
N SER A 137 -12.12 6.62 -17.06
CA SER A 137 -12.92 6.37 -18.26
C SER A 137 -13.11 4.86 -18.48
N PRO A 138 -13.98 4.44 -19.43
CA PRO A 138 -14.13 3.03 -19.77
C PRO A 138 -12.91 2.44 -20.51
N HIS A 139 -12.08 3.29 -21.13
CA HIS A 139 -10.95 2.84 -21.95
C HIS A 139 -9.82 2.27 -21.10
N VAL A 140 -9.29 1.10 -21.52
CA VAL A 140 -8.26 0.37 -20.76
C VAL A 140 -6.90 1.07 -20.79
N ASP A 141 -6.63 1.85 -21.85
CA ASP A 141 -5.36 2.55 -22.04
C ASP A 141 -5.25 3.84 -21.20
N GLU A 142 -6.38 4.31 -20.65
CA GLU A 142 -6.34 5.47 -19.78
C GLU A 142 -5.88 5.09 -18.37
N GLN A 143 -4.87 5.84 -17.90
CA GLN A 143 -4.29 5.62 -16.57
C GLN A 143 -5.34 5.84 -15.48
N PRO A 144 -5.47 4.92 -14.53
CA PRO A 144 -6.41 5.07 -13.43
C PRO A 144 -5.96 6.17 -12.47
N LYS A 145 -6.89 6.66 -11.67
CA LYS A 145 -6.58 7.50 -10.53
C LYS A 145 -6.21 6.60 -9.35
N ILE A 146 -4.97 6.75 -8.85
CA ILE A 146 -4.44 6.06 -7.67
C ILE A 146 -4.04 7.13 -6.66
N GLU A 147 -4.69 7.15 -5.52
CA GLU A 147 -4.39 8.05 -4.41
C GLU A 147 -4.06 7.22 -3.18
N LEU A 148 -2.80 7.18 -2.80
CA LEU A 148 -2.34 6.42 -1.63
C LEU A 148 -2.76 7.09 -0.32
N ASN A 149 -2.87 8.42 -0.30
CA ASN A 149 -3.21 9.22 0.87
C ASN A 149 -2.33 8.91 2.11
N LEU A 150 -1.02 8.71 1.87
CA LEU A 150 -0.06 8.39 2.93
C LEU A 150 -0.10 9.45 4.03
N PHE A 151 -0.09 9.01 5.29
CA PHE A 151 -0.16 9.86 6.48
C PHE A 151 -1.42 10.75 6.58
N SER A 152 -2.49 10.45 5.84
CA SER A 152 -3.75 11.20 5.93
C SER A 152 -4.47 10.99 7.27
N HIS A 153 -4.24 9.85 7.94
CA HIS A 153 -4.76 9.60 9.27
C HIS A 153 -3.85 10.23 10.33
N GLN A 154 -4.44 10.94 11.31
CA GLN A 154 -3.70 11.71 12.30
C GLN A 154 -2.76 10.85 13.15
N GLU A 155 -3.15 9.60 13.48
CA GLU A 155 -2.28 8.69 14.22
C GLU A 155 -1.04 8.29 13.43
N ASP A 156 -1.16 8.03 12.13
CA ASP A 156 -0.01 7.70 11.28
C ASP A 156 0.95 8.89 11.16
N LEU A 157 0.38 10.10 10.99
CA LEU A 157 1.18 11.33 10.96
C LEU A 157 1.90 11.55 12.30
N GLN A 158 1.25 11.28 13.43
CA GLN A 158 1.91 11.42 14.73
C GLN A 158 3.00 10.37 14.93
N ARG A 159 2.74 9.09 14.61
CA ARG A 159 3.73 8.02 14.69
C ARG A 159 4.99 8.31 13.88
N ILE A 160 4.84 8.80 12.65
CA ILE A 160 6.00 9.12 11.82
C ILE A 160 6.78 10.32 12.37
N LYS A 161 6.10 11.35 12.90
CA LYS A 161 6.75 12.48 13.57
C LYS A 161 7.57 12.01 14.77
N ASP A 162 6.97 11.19 15.64
CA ASP A 162 7.65 10.64 16.82
C ASP A 162 8.86 9.80 16.40
N SER A 163 8.73 9.01 15.33
CA SER A 163 9.83 8.21 14.79
C SER A 163 10.95 9.04 14.21
N ILE A 164 10.65 10.15 13.52
CA ILE A 164 11.66 11.09 13.02
C ILE A 164 12.45 11.69 14.20
N MET A 165 11.74 12.12 15.26
CA MET A 165 12.40 12.66 16.45
C MET A 165 13.23 11.61 17.17
N PHE A 166 12.74 10.38 17.29
CA PHE A 166 13.49 9.25 17.84
C PHE A 166 14.78 8.95 17.03
N CYS A 167 14.70 8.94 15.69
CA CYS A 167 15.88 8.77 14.84
C CYS A 167 16.90 9.88 15.09
N ARG A 168 16.48 11.15 15.20
CA ARG A 168 17.38 12.27 15.48
C ARG A 168 18.12 12.08 16.81
N GLU A 169 17.42 11.69 17.86
CA GLU A 169 18.01 11.43 19.18
C GLU A 169 18.98 10.24 19.11
N LEU A 170 18.57 9.12 18.51
CA LEU A 170 19.38 7.91 18.36
C LEU A 170 20.71 8.20 17.66
N PHE A 171 20.69 8.93 16.54
CA PHE A 171 21.88 9.21 15.75
C PHE A 171 22.79 10.32 16.33
N GLN A 172 22.31 11.07 17.32
CA GLN A 172 23.12 11.99 18.12
C GLN A 172 23.83 11.30 19.31
N SER A 173 23.56 10.02 19.54
CA SER A 173 24.15 9.26 20.65
C SER A 173 25.68 9.21 20.55
N LYS A 174 26.36 9.16 21.70
CA LYS A 174 27.84 9.12 21.76
C LYS A 174 28.44 7.96 20.98
N ASN A 175 27.75 6.82 20.93
CA ASN A 175 28.21 5.60 20.28
C ASN A 175 28.20 5.69 18.75
N LEU A 176 27.29 6.49 18.18
CA LEU A 176 27.15 6.63 16.73
C LEU A 176 27.85 7.88 16.18
N LYS A 177 28.09 8.88 17.01
CA LYS A 177 28.63 10.19 16.61
C LYS A 177 30.03 10.12 15.95
N SER A 178 30.79 9.06 16.20
CA SER A 178 32.10 8.85 15.55
C SER A 178 32.00 8.31 14.11
N PHE A 179 30.85 7.78 13.73
CA PHE A 179 30.59 7.18 12.42
C PHE A 179 29.63 8.01 11.56
N ILE A 180 28.74 8.78 12.21
CA ILE A 180 27.64 9.49 11.57
C ILE A 180 27.80 10.98 11.80
N GLY A 181 27.76 11.75 10.71
CA GLY A 181 27.85 13.19 10.70
C GLY A 181 26.47 13.87 10.81
N ASP A 182 26.34 15.01 10.18
CA ASP A 182 25.12 15.83 10.24
C ASP A 182 23.97 15.22 9.46
N LEU A 183 22.74 15.45 9.97
CA LEU A 183 21.51 15.25 9.22
C LEU A 183 21.47 16.26 8.07
N THR A 184 21.32 15.79 6.85
CA THR A 184 21.27 16.62 5.64
C THR A 184 19.87 16.72 5.08
N GLU A 185 19.02 15.68 5.30
CA GLU A 185 17.61 15.67 4.89
C GLU A 185 16.76 15.03 6.00
N PRO A 186 15.74 15.73 6.50
CA PRO A 186 15.40 17.13 6.22
C PRO A 186 16.41 18.13 6.79
N SER A 187 16.46 19.31 6.17
CA SER A 187 17.24 20.42 6.71
C SER A 187 16.70 20.90 8.06
N LEU A 188 17.56 21.42 8.94
CA LEU A 188 17.19 21.79 10.30
C LEU A 188 15.97 22.72 10.42
N PRO A 189 15.75 23.72 9.54
CA PRO A 189 14.58 24.59 9.62
C PRO A 189 13.22 23.90 9.49
N VAL A 190 13.19 22.64 9.00
CA VAL A 190 11.97 21.83 8.96
C VAL A 190 11.43 21.55 10.36
N PHE A 191 12.30 21.50 11.36
CA PHE A 191 11.96 21.21 12.76
C PHE A 191 11.53 22.45 13.57
N ASP A 192 11.51 23.63 12.96
CA ASP A 192 11.15 24.89 13.68
C ASP A 192 9.65 24.96 14.02
N SER A 193 8.80 24.22 13.29
CA SER A 193 7.37 24.12 13.59
C SER A 193 6.76 22.83 13.09
N ASP A 194 5.66 22.43 13.72
CA ASP A 194 4.84 21.27 13.30
C ASP A 194 4.33 21.43 11.87
N GLU A 195 3.97 22.62 11.45
CA GLU A 195 3.49 22.90 10.10
C GLU A 195 4.57 22.59 9.05
N ARG A 196 5.81 23.03 9.30
CA ARG A 196 6.95 22.76 8.40
C ARG A 196 7.27 21.27 8.35
N LEU A 197 7.26 20.59 9.49
CA LEU A 197 7.50 19.16 9.57
C LEU A 197 6.41 18.38 8.85
N ASN A 198 5.13 18.70 9.07
CA ASN A 198 4.02 18.06 8.36
C ASN A 198 4.13 18.25 6.85
N LYS A 199 4.40 19.49 6.39
CA LYS A 199 4.58 19.80 4.97
C LYS A 199 5.73 18.99 4.36
N TRP A 200 6.84 18.88 5.09
CA TRP A 200 7.98 18.08 4.64
C TRP A 200 7.61 16.59 4.56
N ILE A 201 6.94 16.03 5.59
CA ILE A 201 6.47 14.63 5.60
C ILE A 201 5.60 14.36 4.37
N PHE A 202 4.56 15.15 4.11
CA PHE A 202 3.68 14.94 2.96
C PHE A 202 4.39 15.05 1.61
N ASN A 203 5.38 15.93 1.48
CA ASN A 203 6.13 16.10 0.24
C ASN A 203 7.19 15.01 0.00
N ASN A 204 7.59 14.29 1.05
CA ASN A 204 8.64 13.26 1.01
C ASN A 204 8.13 11.88 1.41
N ALA A 205 6.82 11.73 1.55
CA ALA A 205 6.20 10.44 1.82
C ALA A 205 6.47 9.47 0.66
N ILE A 206 6.92 8.27 0.98
CA ILE A 206 7.14 7.18 0.04
C ILE A 206 6.32 5.96 0.45
N ASP A 207 5.87 5.22 -0.52
CA ASP A 207 5.16 3.96 -0.35
C ASP A 207 6.12 2.80 -0.06
N GLY A 208 5.59 1.75 0.55
CA GLY A 208 6.35 0.52 0.82
C GLY A 208 6.28 -0.51 -0.30
N HIS A 209 5.59 -0.22 -1.41
CA HIS A 209 5.29 -1.17 -2.49
C HIS A 209 4.49 -2.39 -2.01
N HIS A 210 3.68 -2.21 -0.95
CA HIS A 210 2.88 -3.26 -0.32
C HIS A 210 1.38 -3.00 -0.46
N VAL A 211 0.98 -2.44 -1.61
CA VAL A 211 -0.42 -2.08 -1.90
C VAL A 211 -1.37 -3.27 -1.75
N CYS A 212 -2.45 -3.09 -0.98
CA CYS A 212 -3.45 -4.13 -0.73
C CYS A 212 -4.83 -3.56 -0.38
N GLY A 213 -5.84 -4.40 -0.19
CA GLY A 213 -7.11 -4.06 0.45
C GLY A 213 -8.20 -3.45 -0.43
N THR A 214 -7.97 -3.26 -1.72
CA THR A 214 -8.88 -2.54 -2.65
C THR A 214 -10.14 -3.32 -3.07
N CYS A 215 -10.22 -4.60 -2.73
CA CYS A 215 -11.41 -5.45 -2.85
C CYS A 215 -11.65 -6.19 -1.52
N LYS A 216 -11.67 -5.42 -0.44
CA LYS A 216 -11.63 -5.89 0.95
C LYS A 216 -12.57 -7.06 1.22
N MET A 217 -12.01 -8.13 1.84
CA MET A 217 -12.79 -9.23 2.41
C MET A 217 -13.49 -8.77 3.70
N GLY A 218 -14.71 -9.23 3.92
CA GLY A 218 -15.42 -8.96 5.17
C GLY A 218 -16.92 -9.14 5.06
N GLY A 219 -17.66 -8.61 6.04
CA GLY A 219 -19.13 -8.68 6.12
C GLY A 219 -19.80 -7.32 6.29
N ASP A 220 -19.04 -6.22 6.20
CA ASP A 220 -19.58 -4.87 6.29
C ASP A 220 -20.01 -4.33 4.90
N SER A 221 -20.65 -3.16 4.87
CA SER A 221 -21.16 -2.53 3.65
C SER A 221 -20.07 -2.12 2.64
N MET A 222 -18.80 -2.09 3.06
CA MET A 222 -17.65 -1.78 2.23
C MET A 222 -16.88 -3.05 1.80
N SER A 223 -17.33 -4.22 2.20
CA SER A 223 -16.72 -5.49 1.80
C SER A 223 -17.08 -5.84 0.37
N VAL A 224 -16.10 -6.28 -0.41
CA VAL A 224 -16.24 -6.65 -1.83
C VAL A 224 -16.37 -8.15 -1.99
N VAL A 225 -15.65 -8.91 -1.17
CA VAL A 225 -15.67 -10.38 -1.21
C VAL A 225 -15.95 -10.98 0.16
N ASP A 226 -16.47 -12.21 0.14
CA ASP A 226 -16.64 -13.02 1.34
C ASP A 226 -15.32 -13.69 1.77
N GLN A 227 -15.37 -14.50 2.84
CA GLN A 227 -14.21 -15.22 3.37
C GLN A 227 -13.63 -16.29 2.44
N LYS A 228 -14.34 -16.65 1.35
CA LYS A 228 -13.92 -17.58 0.32
C LYS A 228 -13.50 -16.88 -0.98
N GLY A 229 -13.43 -15.54 -0.95
CA GLY A 229 -13.07 -14.72 -2.10
C GLY A 229 -14.18 -14.49 -3.11
N PHE A 230 -15.40 -14.95 -2.88
CA PHE A 230 -16.53 -14.71 -3.79
C PHE A 230 -16.97 -13.25 -3.75
N VAL A 231 -17.12 -12.67 -4.93
CA VAL A 231 -17.59 -11.29 -5.09
C VAL A 231 -19.07 -11.22 -4.74
N TYR A 232 -19.44 -10.31 -3.84
CA TYR A 232 -20.83 -10.14 -3.45
C TYR A 232 -21.72 -9.73 -4.64
N GLY A 233 -22.85 -10.40 -4.78
CA GLY A 233 -23.84 -10.11 -5.82
C GLY A 233 -23.55 -10.70 -7.21
N ILE A 234 -22.39 -11.32 -7.42
CA ILE A 234 -21.99 -11.96 -8.68
C ILE A 234 -21.67 -13.44 -8.43
N ASP A 235 -22.42 -14.33 -9.06
CA ASP A 235 -22.15 -15.76 -8.99
C ASP A 235 -20.95 -16.12 -9.90
N ASN A 236 -20.15 -17.14 -9.55
CA ASN A 236 -18.99 -17.66 -10.29
C ASN A 236 -17.81 -16.69 -10.45
N LEU A 237 -17.69 -15.67 -9.59
CA LEU A 237 -16.58 -14.73 -9.61
C LEU A 237 -15.88 -14.70 -8.26
N ARG A 238 -14.56 -14.92 -8.26
CA ARG A 238 -13.71 -14.82 -7.08
C ARG A 238 -12.57 -13.86 -7.32
N ILE A 239 -12.07 -13.26 -6.25
CA ILE A 239 -10.80 -12.53 -6.24
C ILE A 239 -9.85 -13.23 -5.27
N VAL A 240 -8.62 -13.50 -5.74
CA VAL A 240 -7.60 -14.21 -4.96
C VAL A 240 -6.24 -13.52 -5.17
N ASP A 241 -6.05 -12.39 -4.52
CA ASP A 241 -4.79 -11.62 -4.53
C ASP A 241 -4.73 -10.65 -3.34
N ALA A 242 -3.75 -9.73 -3.34
CA ALA A 242 -3.57 -8.75 -2.27
C ALA A 242 -4.76 -7.80 -2.09
N SER A 243 -5.62 -7.63 -3.11
CA SER A 243 -6.76 -6.71 -3.00
C SER A 243 -7.79 -7.13 -1.96
N ILE A 244 -7.88 -8.43 -1.63
CA ILE A 244 -8.87 -8.94 -0.68
C ILE A 244 -8.48 -8.77 0.78
N MET A 245 -7.24 -8.37 1.09
CA MET A 245 -6.84 -8.14 2.48
C MET A 245 -7.76 -7.15 3.18
N PRO A 246 -8.32 -7.48 4.35
CA PRO A 246 -9.16 -6.53 5.09
C PRO A 246 -8.35 -5.37 5.64
N ASP A 247 -7.09 -5.64 5.99
CA ASP A 247 -6.11 -4.68 6.47
C ASP A 247 -4.70 -5.10 6.07
N ILE A 248 -3.73 -4.18 6.18
CA ILE A 248 -2.33 -4.45 5.85
C ILE A 248 -1.64 -5.19 7.01
N PRO A 249 -0.92 -6.30 6.75
CA PRO A 249 -0.09 -6.94 7.78
C PRO A 249 1.11 -6.06 8.14
N GLN A 250 1.63 -6.22 9.36
CA GLN A 250 2.80 -5.45 9.84
C GLN A 250 4.15 -5.91 9.25
N ALA A 251 4.14 -6.55 8.11
CA ALA A 251 5.31 -7.07 7.40
C ALA A 251 5.07 -7.02 5.90
N ASN A 252 6.13 -7.28 5.12
CA ASN A 252 6.01 -7.46 3.66
C ASN A 252 4.85 -8.41 3.33
N ILE A 253 4.01 -8.02 2.40
CA ILE A 253 2.73 -8.71 2.15
C ILE A 253 2.86 -10.05 1.40
N GLN A 254 4.00 -10.34 0.78
CA GLN A 254 4.17 -11.50 -0.09
C GLN A 254 3.80 -12.84 0.58
N ALA A 255 4.30 -13.10 1.79
CA ALA A 255 4.00 -14.34 2.50
C ALA A 255 2.50 -14.47 2.81
N THR A 256 1.85 -13.35 3.18
CA THR A 256 0.40 -13.31 3.42
C THR A 256 -0.39 -13.57 2.14
N VAL A 257 0.02 -13.00 1.00
CA VAL A 257 -0.61 -13.26 -0.30
C VAL A 257 -0.52 -14.72 -0.67
N LEU A 258 0.67 -15.33 -0.55
CA LEU A 258 0.87 -16.76 -0.84
C LEU A 258 0.00 -17.65 0.07
N MET A 259 -0.02 -17.36 1.37
CA MET A 259 -0.86 -18.11 2.32
C MET A 259 -2.35 -18.01 1.98
N MET A 260 -2.84 -16.81 1.62
CA MET A 260 -4.24 -16.63 1.23
C MET A 260 -4.55 -17.38 -0.07
N ALA A 261 -3.67 -17.31 -1.06
CA ALA A 261 -3.83 -18.00 -2.34
C ALA A 261 -3.93 -19.51 -2.14
N GLU A 262 -3.00 -20.11 -1.41
CA GLU A 262 -3.00 -21.53 -1.06
C GLU A 262 -4.28 -21.96 -0.33
N LYS A 263 -4.67 -21.18 0.70
CA LYS A 263 -5.87 -21.47 1.48
C LYS A 263 -7.14 -21.42 0.63
N LEU A 264 -7.27 -20.43 -0.24
CA LEU A 264 -8.46 -20.26 -1.08
C LEU A 264 -8.48 -21.31 -2.21
N ALA A 265 -7.33 -21.63 -2.81
CA ALA A 265 -7.23 -22.69 -3.83
C ALA A 265 -7.67 -24.05 -3.30
N HIS A 266 -7.36 -24.38 -2.04
CA HIS A 266 -7.84 -25.63 -1.41
C HIS A 266 -9.37 -25.72 -1.28
N SER A 267 -10.08 -24.59 -1.43
CA SER A 267 -11.54 -24.53 -1.34
C SER A 267 -12.23 -24.41 -2.72
N MET A 268 -11.46 -24.48 -3.79
CA MET A 268 -11.92 -24.55 -5.19
C MET A 268 -12.04 -26.00 -5.64
#